data_4eac1d5110309c25e1454570ec5194b4
#
_entry.id   4eac1d5110309c25e1454570ec5194b4
#
_cell.length_a   1.000
_cell.length_b   1.000
_cell.length_c   1.000
_cell.angle_alpha   90.00
_cell.angle_beta   90.00
_cell.angle_gamma   90.00
#
_symmetry.space_group_name_H-M   'P 1'
#
loop_
_entity.id
_entity.type
_entity.pdbx_description
1 polymer ?
#
loop_
_entity_poly.entity_id
_entity_poly.type
_entity_poly.pdbx_seq_one_letter_code
_entity_poly.pdbx_strand_id
1 'polypeptide(L)'
;MPKEKILGFDIGNYRVKIAYMIGGVLRDFISVQHPDNMVKNSQIVSWQAMGDYLKEVLKASGIRGGRAAVTLPQDSCYIRRTTMPLMTEPQLKINLPYEFHDYITEEPEKYIYDYAVISKNEKEMDLMGVAVQRELVAKYQEMFHRAGLKLTVMAPDVMAFQNLFEDYERRHGIARGTKDYVVLDLGDGKIDIHFFTKGEYEITRSMEPGCHAIYEEAAKTLGEDSHVVQRDAEMKLSASDSLRAESEVNDICSNIAVQIMRVLNFYSFNNPHNTLDTLYCCGGGANIPILMKDIAENAGLPLKSMAEIVEVDHKFDGQVLQSPQALGITLQ
;
A
#
# COMPACT_ATOMS: atom_id res chain seq x y z
N MET A 1 -22.53 23.89 -2.77
CA MET A 1 -22.59 22.45 -3.07
C MET A 1 -22.13 21.69 -1.84
N PRO A 2 -22.73 20.55 -1.46
CA PRO A 2 -22.22 19.75 -0.36
C PRO A 2 -20.77 19.32 -0.72
N LYS A 3 -19.85 19.43 0.26
CA LYS A 3 -18.47 18.99 0.05
C LYS A 3 -18.46 17.48 -0.20
N GLU A 4 -17.74 17.06 -1.21
CA GLU A 4 -17.64 15.66 -1.61
C GLU A 4 -17.04 14.83 -0.47
N LYS A 5 -17.66 13.66 -0.23
CA LYS A 5 -17.22 12.68 0.77
C LYS A 5 -16.64 11.47 0.04
N ILE A 6 -15.39 11.14 0.33
CA ILE A 6 -14.75 9.94 -0.19
C ILE A 6 -14.03 9.22 0.96
N LEU A 7 -14.11 7.89 0.96
CA LEU A 7 -13.41 7.03 1.89
C LEU A 7 -12.38 6.21 1.12
N GLY A 8 -11.12 6.33 1.50
CA GLY A 8 -10.05 5.50 0.96
C GLY A 8 -9.82 4.30 1.87
N PHE A 9 -9.78 3.11 1.28
CA PHE A 9 -9.64 1.85 1.98
C PHE A 9 -8.34 1.16 1.62
N ASP A 10 -7.63 0.71 2.66
CA ASP A 10 -6.59 -0.32 2.57
C ASP A 10 -7.01 -1.51 3.44
N ILE A 11 -7.19 -2.68 2.81
CA ILE A 11 -7.63 -3.91 3.46
C ILE A 11 -6.44 -4.86 3.53
N GLY A 12 -5.70 -4.80 4.65
CA GLY A 12 -4.54 -5.65 4.89
C GLY A 12 -4.88 -6.97 5.57
N ASN A 13 -3.87 -7.80 5.79
CA ASN A 13 -4.01 -9.12 6.42
C ASN A 13 -4.55 -9.07 7.86
N TYR A 14 -4.21 -8.03 8.61
CA TYR A 14 -4.55 -7.91 10.02
C TYR A 14 -5.56 -6.80 10.31
N ARG A 15 -5.48 -5.68 9.58
CA ARG A 15 -6.33 -4.49 9.80
C ARG A 15 -6.93 -3.95 8.52
N VAL A 16 -8.13 -3.37 8.66
CA VAL A 16 -8.68 -2.44 7.68
C VAL A 16 -8.34 -1.02 8.12
N LYS A 17 -7.80 -0.22 7.20
CA LYS A 17 -7.52 1.20 7.42
C LYS A 17 -8.39 2.01 6.46
N ILE A 18 -8.99 3.08 6.99
CA ILE A 18 -9.96 3.90 6.26
C ILE A 18 -9.62 5.37 6.46
N ALA A 19 -9.27 6.06 5.38
CA ALA A 19 -9.11 7.51 5.37
C ALA A 19 -10.45 8.17 5.01
N TYR A 20 -11.04 8.92 5.92
CA TYR A 20 -12.30 9.64 5.67
C TYR A 20 -12.04 11.09 5.27
N MET A 21 -12.29 11.38 4.00
CA MET A 21 -12.03 12.69 3.40
C MET A 21 -13.32 13.48 3.14
N ILE A 22 -13.31 14.78 3.42
CA ILE A 22 -14.39 15.70 3.06
C ILE A 22 -13.79 16.93 2.39
N GLY A 23 -14.09 17.11 1.10
CA GLY A 23 -13.61 18.25 0.33
C GLY A 23 -12.08 18.32 0.28
N GLY A 24 -11.42 17.17 0.09
CA GLY A 24 -9.96 17.05 0.00
C GLY A 24 -9.21 17.10 1.34
N VAL A 25 -9.92 17.17 2.48
CA VAL A 25 -9.31 17.26 3.82
C VAL A 25 -9.59 16.00 4.61
N LEU A 26 -8.56 15.39 5.19
CA LEU A 26 -8.69 14.26 6.10
C LEU A 26 -9.45 14.68 7.36
N ARG A 27 -10.56 14.01 7.64
CA ARG A 27 -11.42 14.28 8.80
C ARG A 27 -11.25 13.25 9.89
N ASP A 28 -11.04 12.01 9.48
CA ASP A 28 -10.82 10.89 10.40
C ASP A 28 -9.99 9.81 9.71
N PHE A 29 -9.26 9.04 10.50
CA PHE A 29 -8.51 7.88 10.05
C PHE A 29 -8.80 6.71 10.99
N ILE A 30 -9.46 5.68 10.45
CA ILE A 30 -9.91 4.53 11.20
C ILE A 30 -8.97 3.38 10.90
N SER A 31 -8.41 2.75 11.94
CA SER A 31 -7.63 1.53 11.83
C SER A 31 -8.21 0.49 12.78
N VAL A 32 -8.80 -0.56 12.23
CA VAL A 32 -9.51 -1.59 13.01
C VAL A 32 -9.05 -2.98 12.59
N GLN A 33 -8.83 -3.84 13.59
CA GLN A 33 -8.57 -5.24 13.37
C GLN A 33 -9.86 -5.92 12.90
N HIS A 34 -9.81 -6.63 11.78
CA HIS A 34 -10.92 -7.47 11.35
C HIS A 34 -10.86 -8.85 12.02
N PRO A 35 -12.00 -9.58 12.12
CA PRO A 35 -12.02 -10.95 12.60
C PRO A 35 -11.06 -11.86 11.82
N ASP A 36 -10.51 -12.86 12.51
CA ASP A 36 -9.62 -13.84 11.91
C ASP A 36 -10.27 -14.54 10.70
N ASN A 37 -9.46 -14.94 9.74
CA ASN A 37 -9.88 -15.61 8.51
C ASN A 37 -10.77 -14.80 7.54
N MET A 38 -10.87 -13.48 7.68
CA MET A 38 -11.50 -12.64 6.65
C MET A 38 -10.56 -12.32 5.48
N VAL A 39 -9.29 -12.14 5.76
CA VAL A 39 -8.23 -11.92 4.78
C VAL A 39 -7.13 -12.96 4.99
N LYS A 40 -6.61 -13.50 3.90
CA LYS A 40 -5.50 -14.46 3.93
C LYS A 40 -4.60 -14.19 2.71
N ASN A 41 -3.30 -14.07 2.96
CA ASN A 41 -2.33 -13.77 1.90
C ASN A 41 -2.76 -12.58 1.03
N SER A 42 -3.12 -11.48 1.68
CA SER A 42 -3.62 -10.25 1.05
C SER A 42 -4.91 -10.41 0.22
N GLN A 43 -5.61 -11.53 0.33
CA GLN A 43 -6.86 -11.79 -0.39
C GLN A 43 -8.05 -11.90 0.57
N ILE A 44 -9.12 -11.19 0.26
CA ILE A 44 -10.38 -11.31 0.99
C ILE A 44 -10.99 -12.67 0.67
N VAL A 45 -11.20 -13.50 1.71
CA VAL A 45 -11.79 -14.84 1.56
C VAL A 45 -13.26 -14.87 1.94
N SER A 46 -13.73 -13.94 2.76
CA SER A 46 -15.11 -13.84 3.27
C SER A 46 -15.76 -12.52 2.85
N TRP A 47 -16.08 -12.36 1.57
CA TRP A 47 -16.56 -11.11 0.96
C TRP A 47 -17.81 -10.54 1.62
N GLN A 48 -18.83 -11.39 1.87
CA GLN A 48 -20.07 -10.96 2.50
C GLN A 48 -19.85 -10.51 3.96
N ALA A 49 -19.08 -11.31 4.71
CA ALA A 49 -18.74 -10.98 6.09
C ALA A 49 -17.91 -9.69 6.17
N MET A 50 -16.96 -9.47 5.24
CA MET A 50 -16.21 -8.23 5.17
C MET A 50 -17.13 -7.04 4.88
N GLY A 51 -18.09 -7.17 3.97
CA GLY A 51 -19.07 -6.10 3.69
C GLY A 51 -19.92 -5.74 4.92
N ASP A 52 -20.39 -6.74 5.67
CA ASP A 52 -21.15 -6.52 6.92
C ASP A 52 -20.25 -5.90 8.00
N TYR A 53 -19.02 -6.38 8.13
CA TYR A 53 -18.03 -5.82 9.06
C TYR A 53 -17.74 -4.34 8.77
N LEU A 54 -17.46 -3.99 7.51
CA LEU A 54 -17.25 -2.59 7.12
C LEU A 54 -18.47 -1.71 7.45
N LYS A 55 -19.68 -2.22 7.22
CA LYS A 55 -20.92 -1.51 7.57
C LYS A 55 -21.00 -1.19 9.06
N GLU A 56 -20.68 -2.14 9.93
CA GLU A 56 -20.68 -1.93 11.38
C GLU A 56 -19.56 -0.97 11.82
N VAL A 57 -18.36 -1.07 11.24
CA VAL A 57 -17.24 -0.14 11.49
C VAL A 57 -17.64 1.30 11.15
N LEU A 58 -18.22 1.51 9.96
CA LEU A 58 -18.66 2.84 9.52
C LEU A 58 -19.78 3.40 10.41
N LYS A 59 -20.72 2.56 10.81
CA LYS A 59 -21.80 2.92 11.72
C LYS A 59 -21.26 3.33 13.09
N ALA A 60 -20.31 2.56 13.66
CA ALA A 60 -19.67 2.88 14.93
C ALA A 60 -18.91 4.21 14.89
N SER A 61 -18.30 4.53 13.74
CA SER A 61 -17.60 5.80 13.49
C SER A 61 -18.53 6.96 13.11
N GLY A 62 -19.85 6.75 13.08
CA GLY A 62 -20.83 7.79 12.71
C GLY A 62 -20.81 8.19 11.23
N ILE A 63 -20.14 7.42 10.38
CA ILE A 63 -20.03 7.68 8.94
C ILE A 63 -21.21 7.02 8.23
N ARG A 64 -21.91 7.80 7.40
CA ARG A 64 -23.09 7.32 6.66
C ARG A 64 -22.90 7.60 5.17
N GLY A 65 -22.87 6.52 4.36
CA GLY A 65 -22.77 6.60 2.91
C GLY A 65 -21.52 7.35 2.43
N GLY A 66 -21.33 7.39 1.14
CA GLY A 66 -20.22 8.08 0.50
C GLY A 66 -19.70 7.30 -0.70
N ARG A 67 -18.71 7.90 -1.36
CA ARG A 67 -17.91 7.22 -2.39
C ARG A 67 -16.78 6.45 -1.71
N ALA A 68 -16.48 5.25 -2.19
CA ALA A 68 -15.35 4.47 -1.76
C ALA A 68 -14.26 4.46 -2.85
N ALA A 69 -13.02 4.54 -2.41
CA ALA A 69 -11.82 4.24 -3.17
C ALA A 69 -11.07 3.12 -2.44
N VAL A 70 -10.54 2.13 -3.13
CA VAL A 70 -9.83 1.01 -2.51
C VAL A 70 -8.52 0.71 -3.22
N THR A 71 -7.48 0.45 -2.45
CA THR A 71 -6.22 -0.07 -2.96
C THR A 71 -6.32 -1.57 -3.20
N LEU A 72 -5.71 -2.03 -4.28
CA LEU A 72 -5.53 -3.44 -4.58
C LEU A 72 -4.10 -3.87 -4.23
N PRO A 73 -3.92 -5.01 -3.53
CA PRO A 73 -2.61 -5.63 -3.43
C PRO A 73 -2.06 -5.96 -4.82
N GLN A 74 -0.76 -5.85 -5.01
CA GLN A 74 -0.13 -6.11 -6.31
C GLN A 74 -0.40 -7.52 -6.84
N ASP A 75 -0.50 -8.53 -5.96
CA ASP A 75 -0.81 -9.90 -6.33
C ASP A 75 -2.23 -10.09 -6.91
N SER A 76 -3.06 -9.05 -6.83
CA SER A 76 -4.43 -9.03 -7.34
C SER A 76 -4.57 -8.36 -8.71
N CYS A 77 -3.49 -7.84 -9.27
CA CYS A 77 -3.51 -7.12 -10.55
C CYS A 77 -2.18 -7.27 -11.29
N TYR A 78 -2.23 -7.04 -12.60
CA TYR A 78 -1.04 -6.94 -13.43
C TYR A 78 -0.78 -5.46 -13.72
N ILE A 79 0.44 -5.01 -13.47
CA ILE A 79 0.87 -3.64 -13.75
C ILE A 79 2.00 -3.73 -14.78
N ARG A 80 1.89 -2.97 -15.85
CA ARG A 80 2.89 -2.95 -16.92
C ARG A 80 3.11 -1.56 -17.45
N ARG A 81 4.36 -1.15 -17.53
CA ARG A 81 4.77 -0.01 -18.32
C ARG A 81 5.03 -0.46 -19.76
N THR A 82 4.44 0.21 -20.73
CA THR A 82 4.57 -0.11 -22.15
C THR A 82 4.61 1.14 -23.01
N THR A 83 5.37 1.10 -24.09
CA THR A 83 5.39 2.14 -25.11
C THR A 83 4.61 1.67 -26.32
N MET A 84 3.57 2.38 -26.69
CA MET A 84 2.69 2.06 -27.80
C MET A 84 2.71 3.18 -28.85
N PRO A 85 2.42 2.89 -30.13
CA PRO A 85 2.20 3.94 -31.14
C PRO A 85 1.12 4.92 -30.69
N LEU A 86 1.24 6.19 -31.08
CA LEU A 86 0.19 7.18 -30.78
C LEU A 86 -1.11 6.77 -31.43
N MET A 87 -2.16 6.62 -30.61
CA MET A 87 -3.48 6.18 -31.03
C MET A 87 -4.58 6.87 -30.26
N THR A 88 -5.79 6.81 -30.77
CA THR A 88 -6.99 7.32 -30.10
C THR A 88 -7.40 6.41 -28.93
N GLU A 89 -8.16 6.95 -27.98
CA GLU A 89 -8.67 6.16 -26.84
C GLU A 89 -9.45 4.89 -27.26
N PRO A 90 -10.34 4.91 -28.28
CA PRO A 90 -10.97 3.68 -28.75
C PRO A 90 -9.99 2.63 -29.29
N GLN A 91 -8.94 3.06 -30.01
CA GLN A 91 -7.89 2.15 -30.50
C GLN A 91 -7.08 1.59 -29.34
N LEU A 92 -6.76 2.42 -28.33
CA LEU A 92 -6.01 2.00 -27.17
C LEU A 92 -6.77 0.94 -26.37
N LYS A 93 -8.08 1.11 -26.16
CA LYS A 93 -8.93 0.11 -25.49
C LYS A 93 -8.94 -1.26 -26.18
N ILE A 94 -8.77 -1.29 -27.51
CA ILE A 94 -8.68 -2.52 -28.28
C ILE A 94 -7.29 -3.13 -28.19
N ASN A 95 -6.25 -2.32 -28.19
CA ASN A 95 -4.86 -2.78 -28.29
C ASN A 95 -4.20 -3.07 -26.93
N LEU A 96 -4.59 -2.36 -25.86
CA LEU A 96 -4.01 -2.52 -24.54
C LEU A 96 -4.04 -3.96 -23.99
N PRO A 97 -5.10 -4.77 -24.17
CA PRO A 97 -5.11 -6.17 -23.73
C PRO A 97 -3.96 -7.00 -24.30
N TYR A 98 -3.51 -6.74 -25.51
CA TYR A 98 -2.41 -7.48 -26.15
C TYR A 98 -1.07 -7.27 -25.46
N GLU A 99 -0.89 -6.11 -24.79
CA GLU A 99 0.30 -5.82 -24.00
C GLU A 99 0.45 -6.73 -22.77
N PHE A 100 -0.61 -7.41 -22.36
CA PHE A 100 -0.63 -8.29 -21.20
C PHE A 100 -0.60 -9.78 -21.56
N HIS A 101 -0.55 -10.17 -22.85
CA HIS A 101 -0.65 -11.55 -23.28
C HIS A 101 0.47 -12.47 -22.74
N ASP A 102 1.66 -11.92 -22.45
CA ASP A 102 2.77 -12.68 -21.85
C ASP A 102 2.52 -13.02 -20.36
N TYR A 103 1.62 -12.30 -19.71
CA TYR A 103 1.31 -12.43 -18.28
C TYR A 103 -0.06 -13.08 -18.05
N ILE A 104 -1.01 -12.83 -18.97
CA ILE A 104 -2.39 -13.29 -18.88
C ILE A 104 -2.59 -14.37 -19.95
N THR A 105 -2.71 -15.62 -19.52
CA THR A 105 -2.95 -16.77 -20.40
C THR A 105 -4.44 -17.08 -20.60
N GLU A 106 -5.29 -16.44 -19.80
CA GLU A 106 -6.75 -16.55 -19.89
C GLU A 106 -7.30 -15.62 -20.96
N GLU A 107 -8.62 -15.80 -21.27
CA GLU A 107 -9.32 -14.94 -22.23
C GLU A 107 -9.30 -13.48 -21.79
N PRO A 108 -8.90 -12.53 -22.66
CA PRO A 108 -8.81 -11.10 -22.31
C PRO A 108 -10.11 -10.51 -21.76
N GLU A 109 -11.27 -11.06 -22.16
CA GLU A 109 -12.59 -10.60 -21.72
C GLU A 109 -12.87 -10.86 -20.23
N LYS A 110 -12.11 -11.75 -19.60
CA LYS A 110 -12.17 -11.99 -18.16
C LYS A 110 -11.56 -10.86 -17.34
N TYR A 111 -10.84 -9.95 -17.99
CA TYR A 111 -10.14 -8.84 -17.34
C TYR A 111 -10.79 -7.50 -17.69
N ILE A 112 -10.54 -6.54 -16.82
CA ILE A 112 -10.76 -5.11 -17.04
C ILE A 112 -9.37 -4.48 -17.15
N TYR A 113 -9.18 -3.69 -18.20
CA TYR A 113 -7.93 -2.99 -18.48
C TYR A 113 -8.16 -1.49 -18.32
N ASP A 114 -7.22 -0.83 -17.68
CA ASP A 114 -7.17 0.63 -17.59
C ASP A 114 -5.73 1.11 -17.73
N TYR A 115 -5.52 2.41 -17.93
CA TYR A 115 -4.19 2.96 -18.15
C TYR A 115 -4.08 4.41 -17.70
N ALA A 116 -2.83 4.81 -17.39
CA ALA A 116 -2.42 6.20 -17.26
C ALA A 116 -1.38 6.54 -18.32
N VAL A 117 -1.46 7.74 -18.91
CA VAL A 117 -0.47 8.23 -19.86
C VAL A 117 0.66 8.90 -19.09
N ILE A 118 1.86 8.33 -19.14
CA ILE A 118 3.06 8.87 -18.51
C ILE A 118 3.61 10.02 -19.37
N SER A 119 3.80 9.74 -20.66
CA SER A 119 4.26 10.73 -21.64
C SER A 119 3.77 10.39 -23.03
N LYS A 120 3.76 11.37 -23.92
CA LYS A 120 3.44 11.18 -25.34
C LYS A 120 4.21 12.16 -26.20
N ASN A 121 4.54 11.73 -27.41
CA ASN A 121 5.10 12.55 -28.48
C ASN A 121 4.28 12.37 -29.76
N GLU A 122 4.78 12.82 -30.90
CA GLU A 122 4.05 12.77 -32.19
C GLU A 122 3.89 11.33 -32.74
N LYS A 123 4.65 10.35 -32.26
CA LYS A 123 4.68 8.99 -32.80
C LYS A 123 4.22 7.94 -31.83
N GLU A 124 4.49 8.14 -30.54
CA GLU A 124 4.30 7.11 -29.51
C GLU A 124 3.85 7.69 -28.18
N MET A 125 3.29 6.85 -27.35
CA MET A 125 2.87 7.13 -25.99
C MET A 125 3.46 6.08 -25.03
N ASP A 126 3.96 6.55 -23.89
CA ASP A 126 4.42 5.73 -22.78
C ASP A 126 3.28 5.63 -21.75
N LEU A 127 2.90 4.42 -21.41
CA LEU A 127 1.70 4.14 -20.61
C LEU A 127 2.05 3.27 -19.42
N MET A 128 1.35 3.50 -18.33
CA MET A 128 1.20 2.53 -17.24
C MET A 128 -0.16 1.84 -17.42
N GLY A 129 -0.14 0.58 -17.83
CA GLY A 129 -1.32 -0.24 -17.96
C GLY A 129 -1.56 -1.07 -16.71
N VAL A 130 -2.83 -1.31 -16.38
CA VAL A 130 -3.28 -2.19 -15.30
C VAL A 130 -4.34 -3.15 -15.83
N ALA A 131 -4.24 -4.43 -15.45
CA ALA A 131 -5.26 -5.43 -15.74
C ALA A 131 -5.70 -6.12 -14.45
N VAL A 132 -7.03 -6.23 -14.24
CA VAL A 132 -7.65 -6.83 -13.05
C VAL A 132 -8.75 -7.78 -13.48
N GLN A 133 -8.87 -8.93 -12.81
CA GLN A 133 -9.95 -9.86 -13.09
C GLN A 133 -11.33 -9.23 -12.87
N ARG A 134 -12.21 -9.34 -13.86
CA ARG A 134 -13.57 -8.79 -13.82
C ARG A 134 -14.38 -9.32 -12.64
N GLU A 135 -14.20 -10.59 -12.31
CA GLU A 135 -14.85 -11.22 -11.15
C GLU A 135 -14.40 -10.56 -9.82
N LEU A 136 -13.11 -10.25 -9.69
CA LEU A 136 -12.58 -9.57 -8.51
C LEU A 136 -13.20 -8.18 -8.36
N VAL A 137 -13.28 -7.42 -9.46
CA VAL A 137 -13.93 -6.10 -9.47
C VAL A 137 -15.39 -6.19 -9.01
N ALA A 138 -16.13 -7.18 -9.52
CA ALA A 138 -17.53 -7.40 -9.12
C ALA A 138 -17.67 -7.74 -7.63
N LYS A 139 -16.76 -8.56 -7.07
CA LYS A 139 -16.72 -8.88 -5.64
C LYS A 139 -16.49 -7.63 -4.77
N TYR A 140 -15.55 -6.76 -5.16
CA TYR A 140 -15.33 -5.48 -4.46
C TYR A 140 -16.56 -4.57 -4.53
N GLN A 141 -17.17 -4.45 -5.72
CA GLN A 141 -18.38 -3.63 -5.90
C GLN A 141 -19.53 -4.10 -5.00
N GLU A 142 -19.79 -5.41 -4.95
CA GLU A 142 -20.84 -5.99 -4.09
C GLU A 142 -20.53 -5.80 -2.60
N MET A 143 -19.28 -6.01 -2.18
CA MET A 143 -18.84 -5.80 -0.80
C MET A 143 -19.07 -4.36 -0.34
N PHE A 144 -18.65 -3.36 -1.14
CA PHE A 144 -18.87 -1.96 -0.80
C PHE A 144 -20.34 -1.55 -0.87
N HIS A 145 -21.11 -2.08 -1.82
CA HIS A 145 -22.56 -1.89 -1.88
C HIS A 145 -23.24 -2.39 -0.60
N ARG A 146 -22.83 -3.58 -0.11
CA ARG A 146 -23.31 -4.15 1.15
C ARG A 146 -22.94 -3.30 2.37
N ALA A 147 -21.77 -2.67 2.35
CA ALA A 147 -21.34 -1.69 3.35
C ALA A 147 -22.10 -0.33 3.27
N GLY A 148 -22.97 -0.14 2.27
CA GLY A 148 -23.70 1.11 2.04
C GLY A 148 -22.89 2.20 1.35
N LEU A 149 -21.85 1.82 0.62
CA LEU A 149 -20.95 2.71 -0.12
C LEU A 149 -21.04 2.47 -1.63
N LYS A 150 -20.70 3.49 -2.40
CA LYS A 150 -20.51 3.37 -3.86
C LYS A 150 -19.02 3.31 -4.16
N LEU A 151 -18.52 2.15 -4.58
CA LEU A 151 -17.14 2.03 -5.07
C LEU A 151 -16.99 2.84 -6.36
N THR A 152 -16.04 3.76 -6.41
CA THR A 152 -15.80 4.65 -7.54
C THR A 152 -14.37 4.60 -8.06
N VAL A 153 -13.43 4.21 -7.21
CA VAL A 153 -12.00 4.07 -7.54
C VAL A 153 -11.50 2.73 -7.01
N MET A 154 -10.76 2.03 -7.84
CA MET A 154 -10.03 0.83 -7.47
C MET A 154 -8.72 0.82 -8.25
N ALA A 155 -7.60 0.86 -7.57
CA ALA A 155 -6.28 0.91 -8.20
C ALA A 155 -5.24 0.15 -7.36
N PRO A 156 -4.13 -0.29 -7.96
CA PRO A 156 -3.01 -0.85 -7.21
C PRO A 156 -2.51 0.12 -6.12
N ASP A 157 -2.05 -0.42 -5.00
CA ASP A 157 -1.51 0.33 -3.86
C ASP A 157 -0.37 1.28 -4.28
N VAL A 158 0.49 0.86 -5.21
CA VAL A 158 1.58 1.69 -5.76
C VAL A 158 1.09 2.97 -6.45
N MET A 159 -0.11 2.95 -7.03
CA MET A 159 -0.70 4.16 -7.62
C MET A 159 -1.11 5.17 -6.53
N ALA A 160 -1.52 4.67 -5.38
CA ALA A 160 -1.82 5.55 -4.24
C ALA A 160 -0.55 6.24 -3.72
N PHE A 161 0.58 5.54 -3.64
CA PHE A 161 1.87 6.17 -3.31
C PHE A 161 2.28 7.19 -4.37
N GLN A 162 2.13 6.88 -5.65
CA GLN A 162 2.43 7.81 -6.72
C GLN A 162 1.59 9.10 -6.60
N ASN A 163 0.29 9.01 -6.33
CA ASN A 163 -0.57 10.17 -6.08
C ASN A 163 -0.07 11.03 -4.92
N LEU A 164 0.43 10.41 -3.84
CA LEU A 164 1.02 11.13 -2.70
C LEU A 164 2.29 11.87 -3.11
N PHE A 165 3.16 11.28 -3.91
CA PHE A 165 4.36 11.94 -4.41
C PHE A 165 4.02 13.08 -5.36
N GLU A 166 3.08 12.91 -6.27
CA GLU A 166 2.63 13.97 -7.16
C GLU A 166 2.04 15.16 -6.37
N ASP A 167 1.25 14.88 -5.34
CA ASP A 167 0.71 15.91 -4.45
C ASP A 167 1.81 16.62 -3.66
N TYR A 168 2.78 15.87 -3.13
CA TYR A 168 3.95 16.41 -2.43
C TYR A 168 4.79 17.29 -3.34
N GLU A 169 5.14 16.83 -4.53
CA GLU A 169 5.90 17.58 -5.53
C GLU A 169 5.21 18.89 -5.89
N ARG A 170 3.90 18.83 -6.16
CA ARG A 170 3.08 20.00 -6.49
C ARG A 170 3.09 21.03 -5.37
N ARG A 171 2.94 20.61 -4.11
CA ARG A 171 2.93 21.51 -2.94
C ARG A 171 4.29 22.16 -2.68
N HIS A 172 5.38 21.46 -2.96
CA HIS A 172 6.74 21.93 -2.71
C HIS A 172 7.42 22.56 -3.93
N GLY A 173 6.71 22.67 -5.07
CA GLY A 173 7.27 23.22 -6.29
C GLY A 173 8.40 22.38 -6.90
N ILE A 174 8.40 21.07 -6.62
CA ILE A 174 9.34 20.13 -7.23
C ILE A 174 8.86 19.83 -8.65
N ALA A 175 9.74 19.96 -9.62
CA ALA A 175 9.37 19.68 -11.01
C ALA A 175 9.11 18.18 -11.20
N ARG A 176 7.95 17.86 -11.81
CA ARG A 176 7.59 16.46 -12.11
C ARG A 176 8.69 15.77 -12.93
N GLY A 177 8.96 14.53 -12.60
CA GLY A 177 9.94 13.71 -13.33
C GLY A 177 11.40 14.02 -13.01
N THR A 178 11.70 14.66 -11.88
CA THR A 178 13.07 15.02 -11.49
C THR A 178 13.58 14.23 -10.30
N LYS A 179 12.72 13.56 -9.53
CA LYS A 179 13.09 12.87 -8.29
C LYS A 179 12.64 11.41 -8.31
N ASP A 180 13.51 10.53 -7.82
CA ASP A 180 13.19 9.14 -7.56
C ASP A 180 12.76 8.97 -6.10
N TYR A 181 11.88 8.00 -5.85
CA TYR A 181 11.41 7.67 -4.50
C TYR A 181 11.51 6.17 -4.24
N VAL A 182 11.71 5.81 -2.98
CA VAL A 182 11.61 4.44 -2.51
C VAL A 182 10.76 4.39 -1.25
N VAL A 183 9.79 3.48 -1.25
CA VAL A 183 8.88 3.24 -0.11
C VAL A 183 9.10 1.83 0.41
N LEU A 184 9.30 1.72 1.71
CA LEU A 184 9.34 0.49 2.46
C LEU A 184 7.99 0.32 3.18
N ASP A 185 7.14 -0.55 2.67
CA ASP A 185 5.87 -0.93 3.30
C ASP A 185 6.08 -2.18 4.16
N LEU A 186 6.11 -1.96 5.48
CA LEU A 186 6.33 -2.97 6.50
C LEU A 186 5.00 -3.65 6.86
N GLY A 187 4.50 -4.48 5.96
CA GLY A 187 3.24 -5.20 6.11
C GLY A 187 3.31 -6.38 7.08
N ASP A 188 2.13 -6.84 7.53
CA ASP A 188 2.00 -7.99 8.44
C ASP A 188 2.46 -9.29 7.77
N GLY A 189 1.96 -9.61 6.58
CA GLY A 189 2.25 -10.86 5.88
C GLY A 189 3.48 -10.80 4.96
N LYS A 190 3.82 -9.64 4.44
CA LYS A 190 4.98 -9.39 3.56
C LYS A 190 5.50 -7.98 3.74
N ILE A 191 6.76 -7.78 3.34
CA ILE A 191 7.41 -6.48 3.29
C ILE A 191 7.63 -6.15 1.81
N ASP A 192 7.09 -5.01 1.37
CA ASP A 192 7.23 -4.54 0.00
C ASP A 192 8.15 -3.33 -0.08
N ILE A 193 9.08 -3.33 -1.04
CA ILE A 193 9.93 -2.20 -1.36
C ILE A 193 9.55 -1.71 -2.75
N HIS A 194 8.91 -0.56 -2.80
CA HIS A 194 8.40 0.04 -4.03
C HIS A 194 9.38 1.11 -4.53
N PHE A 195 9.82 1.00 -5.78
CA PHE A 195 10.69 1.96 -6.43
C PHE A 195 9.92 2.79 -7.45
N PHE A 196 10.16 4.09 -7.42
CA PHE A 196 9.57 5.06 -8.33
C PHE A 196 10.68 5.86 -8.99
N THR A 197 10.79 5.75 -10.31
CA THR A 197 11.77 6.49 -11.10
C THR A 197 11.11 7.73 -11.68
N LYS A 198 11.66 8.88 -11.37
CA LYS A 198 11.12 10.18 -11.80
C LYS A 198 9.65 10.39 -11.36
N GLY A 199 9.33 9.91 -10.16
CA GLY A 199 7.99 9.97 -9.59
C GLY A 199 7.00 8.91 -10.11
N GLU A 200 7.36 8.15 -11.16
CA GLU A 200 6.50 7.12 -11.74
C GLU A 200 6.87 5.74 -11.20
N TYR A 201 5.88 4.90 -10.93
CA TYR A 201 6.12 3.54 -10.46
C TYR A 201 6.97 2.74 -11.45
N GLU A 202 7.97 2.05 -10.94
CA GLU A 202 8.86 1.21 -11.73
C GLU A 202 8.75 -0.27 -11.37
N ILE A 203 8.99 -0.60 -10.10
CA ILE A 203 9.01 -2.00 -9.67
C ILE A 203 8.81 -2.12 -8.16
N THR A 204 8.28 -3.26 -7.73
CA THR A 204 8.25 -3.69 -6.33
C THR A 204 9.13 -4.92 -6.13
N ARG A 205 9.78 -4.96 -4.98
CA ARG A 205 10.45 -6.15 -4.47
C ARG A 205 9.79 -6.57 -3.18
N SER A 206 9.15 -7.73 -3.21
CA SER A 206 8.47 -8.31 -2.05
C SER A 206 9.39 -9.28 -1.32
N MET A 207 9.29 -9.28 -0.01
CA MET A 207 10.02 -10.16 0.90
C MET A 207 9.04 -10.85 1.83
N GLU A 208 9.24 -12.13 2.05
CA GLU A 208 8.55 -12.94 3.05
C GLU A 208 9.56 -13.60 3.99
N PRO A 209 9.19 -13.82 5.28
CA PRO A 209 7.92 -13.42 5.89
C PRO A 209 7.84 -11.92 6.17
N GLY A 210 6.61 -11.40 6.40
CA GLY A 210 6.36 -10.03 6.85
C GLY A 210 6.61 -9.84 8.34
N CYS A 211 6.14 -8.72 8.89
CA CYS A 211 6.36 -8.35 10.28
C CYS A 211 5.65 -9.28 11.28
N HIS A 212 4.65 -10.08 10.85
CA HIS A 212 4.01 -11.07 11.71
C HIS A 212 5.01 -12.09 12.28
N ALA A 213 6.05 -12.44 11.53
CA ALA A 213 7.09 -13.36 11.98
C ALA A 213 7.84 -12.88 13.25
N ILE A 214 7.91 -11.55 13.46
CA ILE A 214 8.49 -10.97 14.67
C ILE A 214 7.63 -11.32 15.89
N TYR A 215 6.31 -11.23 15.75
CA TYR A 215 5.36 -11.57 16.81
C TYR A 215 5.28 -13.08 17.04
N GLU A 216 5.39 -13.90 15.99
CA GLU A 216 5.48 -15.35 16.12
C GLU A 216 6.72 -15.78 16.92
N GLU A 217 7.86 -15.15 16.67
CA GLU A 217 9.10 -15.48 17.40
C GLU A 217 9.02 -15.05 18.87
N ALA A 218 8.51 -13.85 19.14
CA ALA A 218 8.24 -13.39 20.49
C ALA A 218 7.25 -14.33 21.21
N ALA A 219 6.18 -14.77 20.54
CA ALA A 219 5.16 -15.66 21.08
C ALA A 219 5.72 -17.04 21.47
N LYS A 220 6.59 -17.62 20.65
CA LYS A 220 7.28 -18.89 20.97
C LYS A 220 8.06 -18.77 22.28
N THR A 221 8.79 -17.68 22.45
CA THR A 221 9.61 -17.45 23.64
C THR A 221 8.77 -17.21 24.88
N LEU A 222 7.65 -16.48 24.73
CA LEU A 222 6.74 -16.18 25.84
C LEU A 222 5.78 -17.33 26.18
N GLY A 223 5.63 -18.32 25.27
CA GLY A 223 4.64 -19.38 25.40
C GLY A 223 3.19 -18.90 25.25
N GLU A 224 2.99 -17.83 24.46
CA GLU A 224 1.72 -17.17 24.21
C GLU A 224 1.28 -17.32 22.75
N ASP A 225 0.05 -16.89 22.43
CA ASP A 225 -0.45 -16.82 21.07
C ASP A 225 0.07 -15.56 20.37
N SER A 226 0.51 -15.69 19.10
CA SER A 226 1.11 -14.56 18.35
C SER A 226 0.15 -13.38 18.16
N HIS A 227 -1.16 -13.61 18.04
CA HIS A 227 -2.14 -12.55 17.95
C HIS A 227 -2.31 -11.78 19.27
N VAL A 228 -2.15 -12.48 20.42
CA VAL A 228 -2.14 -11.83 21.74
C VAL A 228 -0.91 -10.97 21.87
N VAL A 229 0.26 -11.51 21.51
CA VAL A 229 1.55 -10.78 21.54
C VAL A 229 1.51 -9.57 20.63
N GLN A 230 1.00 -9.72 19.40
CA GLN A 230 0.85 -8.60 18.44
C GLN A 230 -0.05 -7.50 18.99
N ARG A 231 -1.22 -7.85 19.51
CA ARG A 231 -2.15 -6.89 20.13
C ARG A 231 -1.53 -6.18 21.33
N ASP A 232 -0.85 -6.91 22.20
CA ASP A 232 -0.25 -6.37 23.42
C ASP A 232 1.02 -5.55 23.09
N ALA A 233 1.76 -5.90 22.02
CA ALA A 233 2.88 -5.14 21.50
C ALA A 233 2.45 -3.77 20.97
N GLU A 234 1.29 -3.68 20.30
CA GLU A 234 0.72 -2.38 19.91
C GLU A 234 0.36 -1.50 21.11
N MET A 235 0.13 -2.11 22.28
CA MET A 235 -0.22 -1.39 23.52
C MET A 235 0.98 -1.20 24.46
N LYS A 236 1.95 -2.10 24.50
CA LYS A 236 3.10 -2.06 25.42
C LYS A 236 4.28 -2.91 24.93
N LEU A 237 5.09 -2.48 24.02
CA LEU A 237 6.48 -2.92 23.94
C LEU A 237 7.35 -2.07 24.89
N SER A 238 6.94 -1.98 26.15
CA SER A 238 7.76 -1.38 27.20
C SER A 238 7.97 -2.38 28.32
N ALA A 239 9.21 -2.82 28.40
CA ALA A 239 9.91 -3.26 29.63
C ALA A 239 9.34 -4.47 30.40
N SER A 240 10.19 -5.37 30.64
CA SER A 240 10.47 -6.19 31.80
C SER A 240 10.35 -7.70 31.76
N ASP A 241 9.65 -8.32 30.81
CA ASP A 241 9.66 -9.81 30.75
C ASP A 241 10.52 -10.39 29.62
N SER A 242 11.43 -9.62 29.11
CA SER A 242 11.88 -9.61 27.73
C SER A 242 13.33 -10.02 27.44
N LEU A 243 14.24 -10.21 28.37
CA LEU A 243 15.65 -10.45 28.03
C LEU A 243 15.91 -11.67 27.13
N ARG A 244 15.05 -12.70 27.19
CA ARG A 244 15.13 -13.86 26.29
C ARG A 244 14.41 -13.62 24.97
N ALA A 245 13.22 -13.04 25.00
CA ALA A 245 12.48 -12.65 23.82
C ALA A 245 13.21 -11.56 23.02
N GLU A 246 13.92 -10.65 23.69
CA GLU A 246 14.74 -9.60 23.06
C GLU A 246 15.82 -10.16 22.13
N SER A 247 16.53 -11.22 22.49
CA SER A 247 17.61 -11.77 21.65
C SER A 247 17.06 -12.31 20.33
N GLU A 248 15.99 -13.13 20.39
CA GLU A 248 15.42 -13.78 19.21
C GLU A 248 14.67 -12.76 18.32
N VAL A 249 13.97 -11.80 18.94
CA VAL A 249 13.35 -10.68 18.23
C VAL A 249 14.40 -9.78 17.56
N ASN A 250 15.54 -9.52 18.22
CA ASN A 250 16.65 -8.78 17.65
C ASN A 250 17.22 -9.50 16.40
N ASP A 251 17.43 -10.81 16.49
CA ASP A 251 17.99 -11.58 15.36
C ASP A 251 17.08 -11.53 14.12
N ILE A 252 15.77 -11.67 14.31
CA ILE A 252 14.83 -11.60 13.18
C ILE A 252 14.73 -10.17 12.60
N CYS A 253 14.72 -9.13 13.45
CA CYS A 253 14.73 -7.74 12.99
C CYS A 253 16.00 -7.42 12.21
N SER A 254 17.16 -7.83 12.72
CA SER A 254 18.45 -7.62 12.04
C SER A 254 18.51 -8.37 10.70
N ASN A 255 17.98 -9.58 10.62
CA ASN A 255 17.88 -10.34 9.37
C ASN A 255 16.99 -9.63 8.34
N ILE A 256 15.84 -9.10 8.76
CA ILE A 256 14.96 -8.31 7.90
C ILE A 256 15.69 -7.06 7.40
N ALA A 257 16.34 -6.31 8.28
CA ALA A 257 17.09 -5.11 7.91
C ALA A 257 18.21 -5.38 6.89
N VAL A 258 18.95 -6.48 7.07
CA VAL A 258 19.99 -6.92 6.11
C VAL A 258 19.39 -7.29 4.75
N GLN A 259 18.23 -7.94 4.72
CA GLN A 259 17.57 -8.26 3.45
C GLN A 259 17.09 -6.97 2.73
N ILE A 260 16.51 -6.03 3.46
CA ILE A 260 16.13 -4.71 2.90
C ILE A 260 17.36 -4.02 2.30
N MET A 261 18.46 -3.95 3.04
CA MET A 261 19.73 -3.38 2.54
C MET A 261 20.19 -4.05 1.24
N ARG A 262 20.11 -5.38 1.17
CA ARG A 262 20.50 -6.11 -0.07
C ARG A 262 19.63 -5.71 -1.27
N VAL A 263 18.33 -5.55 -1.07
CA VAL A 263 17.42 -5.12 -2.14
C VAL A 263 17.74 -3.69 -2.59
N LEU A 264 17.97 -2.77 -1.65
CA LEU A 264 18.35 -1.38 -1.96
C LEU A 264 19.66 -1.31 -2.72
N ASN A 265 20.68 -2.04 -2.27
CA ASN A 265 21.98 -2.11 -2.92
C ASN A 265 21.88 -2.71 -4.33
N PHE A 266 21.10 -3.78 -4.50
CA PHE A 266 20.89 -4.41 -5.79
C PHE A 266 20.20 -3.45 -6.77
N TYR A 267 19.17 -2.71 -6.30
CA TYR A 267 18.51 -1.71 -7.13
C TYR A 267 19.48 -0.60 -7.53
N SER A 268 20.22 -0.02 -6.58
CA SER A 268 21.20 1.05 -6.85
C SER A 268 22.32 0.60 -7.80
N PHE A 269 22.77 -0.63 -7.68
CA PHE A 269 23.78 -1.19 -8.59
C PHE A 269 23.29 -1.28 -10.04
N ASN A 270 22.02 -1.68 -10.23
CA ASN A 270 21.41 -1.79 -11.57
C ASN A 270 20.94 -0.43 -12.12
N ASN A 271 20.77 0.56 -11.26
CA ASN A 271 20.31 1.91 -11.61
C ASN A 271 21.32 2.97 -11.11
N PRO A 272 22.55 3.04 -11.71
CA PRO A 272 23.64 3.88 -11.18
C PRO A 272 23.35 5.39 -11.24
N HIS A 273 22.33 5.80 -11.97
CA HIS A 273 21.92 7.20 -12.11
C HIS A 273 20.65 7.55 -11.29
N ASN A 274 20.22 6.65 -10.39
CA ASN A 274 19.10 6.94 -9.51
C ASN A 274 19.43 8.12 -8.57
N THR A 275 18.37 8.85 -8.18
CA THR A 275 18.47 10.03 -7.32
C THR A 275 17.88 9.76 -5.92
N LEU A 276 17.85 8.48 -5.51
CA LEU A 276 17.32 8.08 -4.19
C LEU A 276 18.17 8.71 -3.08
N ASP A 277 17.53 9.50 -2.24
CA ASP A 277 18.16 10.21 -1.12
C ASP A 277 17.53 9.89 0.23
N THR A 278 16.40 9.22 0.24
CA THR A 278 15.59 8.95 1.43
C THR A 278 14.83 7.64 1.25
N LEU A 279 14.83 6.79 2.29
CA LEU A 279 13.97 5.62 2.41
C LEU A 279 12.72 6.02 3.20
N TYR A 280 11.58 6.12 2.53
CA TYR A 280 10.31 6.39 3.19
C TYR A 280 9.69 5.10 3.69
N CYS A 281 9.23 5.07 4.95
CA CYS A 281 8.63 3.88 5.54
C CYS A 281 7.17 4.09 5.93
N CYS A 282 6.40 3.01 5.83
CA CYS A 282 5.02 2.89 6.30
C CYS A 282 4.69 1.45 6.67
N GLY A 283 3.42 1.17 6.97
CA GLY A 283 2.95 -0.14 7.38
C GLY A 283 2.93 -0.34 8.89
N GLY A 284 2.32 -1.44 9.33
CA GLY A 284 2.21 -1.77 10.76
C GLY A 284 3.56 -1.99 11.43
N GLY A 285 4.53 -2.58 10.72
CA GLY A 285 5.88 -2.82 11.21
C GLY A 285 6.69 -1.55 11.49
N ALA A 286 6.31 -0.41 10.91
CA ALA A 286 6.94 0.87 11.22
C ALA A 286 6.73 1.33 12.69
N ASN A 287 5.84 0.66 13.42
CA ASN A 287 5.65 0.88 14.86
C ASN A 287 6.50 -0.07 15.73
N ILE A 288 7.37 -0.90 15.16
CA ILE A 288 8.27 -1.80 15.89
C ILE A 288 9.63 -1.11 16.07
N PRO A 289 9.96 -0.56 17.28
CA PRO A 289 11.14 0.28 17.46
C PRO A 289 12.46 -0.41 17.14
N ILE A 290 12.59 -1.70 17.50
CA ILE A 290 13.80 -2.51 17.26
C ILE A 290 14.03 -2.65 15.75
N LEU A 291 13.00 -3.04 15.01
CA LEU A 291 13.07 -3.17 13.56
C LEU A 291 13.44 -1.85 12.89
N MET A 292 12.81 -0.75 13.29
CA MET A 292 13.08 0.57 12.73
C MET A 292 14.50 1.05 13.00
N LYS A 293 15.05 0.75 14.18
CA LYS A 293 16.44 1.04 14.53
C LYS A 293 17.39 0.25 13.63
N ASP A 294 17.20 -1.05 13.50
CA ASP A 294 18.05 -1.92 12.69
C ASP A 294 18.02 -1.52 11.19
N ILE A 295 16.83 -1.16 10.68
CA ILE A 295 16.71 -0.64 9.32
C ILE A 295 17.47 0.69 9.17
N ALA A 296 17.32 1.62 10.10
CA ALA A 296 18.00 2.93 10.03
C ALA A 296 19.53 2.79 10.05
N GLU A 297 20.06 1.82 10.81
CA GLU A 297 21.49 1.55 10.90
C GLU A 297 22.06 0.86 9.64
N ASN A 298 21.24 0.10 8.90
CA ASN A 298 21.69 -0.76 7.80
C ASN A 298 21.27 -0.29 6.40
N ALA A 299 20.22 0.50 6.25
CA ALA A 299 19.63 0.82 4.94
C ALA A 299 20.54 1.66 4.02
N GLY A 300 21.52 2.37 4.58
CA GLY A 300 22.42 3.24 3.80
C GLY A 300 21.77 4.54 3.28
N LEU A 301 20.48 4.73 3.55
CA LEU A 301 19.70 5.93 3.25
C LEU A 301 19.06 6.47 4.53
N PRO A 302 18.90 7.78 4.69
CA PRO A 302 18.09 8.36 5.75
C PRO A 302 16.69 7.78 5.75
N LEU A 303 16.23 7.26 6.89
CA LEU A 303 14.91 6.68 7.07
C LEU A 303 13.93 7.77 7.52
N LYS A 304 12.81 7.91 6.81
CA LYS A 304 11.76 8.87 7.11
C LYS A 304 10.37 8.25 7.06
N SER A 305 9.45 8.83 7.82
CA SER A 305 8.04 8.42 7.77
C SER A 305 7.38 8.89 6.47
N MET A 306 6.53 8.04 5.86
CA MET A 306 5.63 8.48 4.79
C MET A 306 4.65 9.58 5.24
N ALA A 307 4.42 9.75 6.53
CA ALA A 307 3.63 10.87 7.04
C ALA A 307 4.26 12.24 6.71
N GLU A 308 5.58 12.32 6.47
CA GLU A 308 6.26 13.56 6.04
C GLU A 308 5.90 13.98 4.60
N ILE A 309 5.44 13.03 3.77
CA ILE A 309 4.99 13.27 2.40
C ILE A 309 3.57 13.85 2.39
N VAL A 310 2.77 13.54 3.41
CA VAL A 310 1.34 13.81 3.43
C VAL A 310 1.05 15.09 4.23
N GLU A 311 0.21 15.97 3.68
CA GLU A 311 -0.26 17.14 4.42
C GLU A 311 -1.56 16.83 5.18
N VAL A 312 -1.43 16.44 6.43
CA VAL A 312 -2.54 16.20 7.35
C VAL A 312 -2.30 16.88 8.69
N ASP A 313 -3.34 16.95 9.51
CA ASP A 313 -3.19 17.38 10.91
C ASP A 313 -2.29 16.38 11.64
N HIS A 314 -1.24 16.85 12.34
CA HIS A 314 -0.25 16.01 13.05
C HIS A 314 -0.85 14.98 14.01
N LYS A 315 -2.08 15.18 14.48
CA LYS A 315 -2.79 14.17 15.27
C LYS A 315 -3.00 12.84 14.52
N PHE A 316 -2.91 12.83 13.18
CA PHE A 316 -3.07 11.65 12.34
C PHE A 316 -1.74 11.01 11.90
N ASP A 317 -0.58 11.61 12.21
CA ASP A 317 0.73 11.15 11.70
C ASP A 317 0.96 9.64 11.96
N GLY A 318 0.72 9.18 13.19
CA GLY A 318 0.90 7.77 13.55
C GLY A 318 -0.10 6.82 12.87
N GLN A 319 -1.27 7.30 12.52
CA GLN A 319 -2.29 6.53 11.81
C GLN A 319 -2.00 6.49 10.31
N VAL A 320 -1.61 7.63 9.73
CA VAL A 320 -1.20 7.74 8.32
C VAL A 320 0.05 6.90 8.07
N LEU A 321 0.98 6.83 9.02
CA LEU A 321 2.14 5.94 8.94
C LEU A 321 1.75 4.47 8.72
N GLN A 322 0.63 4.02 9.29
CA GLN A 322 0.17 2.64 9.12
C GLN A 322 -0.33 2.33 7.70
N SER A 323 -0.87 3.31 6.98
CA SER A 323 -1.36 3.14 5.62
C SER A 323 -1.59 4.48 4.91
N PRO A 324 -0.53 5.15 4.44
CA PRO A 324 -0.66 6.37 3.65
C PRO A 324 -1.41 6.11 2.33
N GLN A 325 -1.34 4.89 1.79
CA GLN A 325 -2.06 4.50 0.58
C GLN A 325 -3.58 4.61 0.71
N ALA A 326 -4.15 4.42 1.91
CA ALA A 326 -5.58 4.66 2.13
C ALA A 326 -5.97 6.14 1.90
N LEU A 327 -5.04 7.07 2.13
CA LEU A 327 -5.23 8.48 1.80
C LEU A 327 -4.91 8.73 0.32
N GLY A 328 -3.79 8.23 -0.18
CA GLY A 328 -3.32 8.45 -1.55
C GLY A 328 -4.33 8.01 -2.62
N ILE A 329 -5.08 6.92 -2.37
CA ILE A 329 -6.12 6.45 -3.30
C ILE A 329 -7.30 7.43 -3.44
N THR A 330 -7.45 8.37 -2.52
CA THR A 330 -8.51 9.41 -2.58
C THR A 330 -8.07 10.67 -3.33
N LEU A 331 -6.79 10.82 -3.61
CA LEU A 331 -6.23 11.93 -4.38
C LEU A 331 -6.36 11.61 -5.87
N GLN A 332 -7.01 12.48 -6.62
CA GLN A 332 -7.20 12.40 -8.07
C GLN A 332 -6.85 13.72 -8.73
#